data_0c8cffcf2aa649ddf8f1a9b12acbdd5a
#
_entry.id   0c8cffcf2aa649ddf8f1a9b12acbdd5a
#
_cell.length_a   1.000
_cell.length_b   1.000
_cell.length_c   1.000
_cell.angle_alpha   90.00
_cell.angle_beta   90.00
_cell.angle_gamma   90.00
#
_symmetry.space_group_name_H-M   'P 1'
#
loop_
_entity.id
_entity.type
_entity.pdbx_description
1 polymer ?
#
loop_
_entity_poly.entity_id
_entity_poly.type
_entity_poly.pdbx_seq_one_letter_code
_entity_poly.pdbx_strand_id
1 'polypeptide(L)'
;MKYSLVATIVAAALLAGCASTLKLFNAPKLDYREYAQEPVKSFYMNNFDGWSPVSKDQLVVWSGINKAYLLTVTGYCPDLQYANAVGVTSTANTVDKFEKVIVGHDRCFISEIRPIDTQRMKEDRKLLNEQRKQAES
;
A
#
# COMPACT_ATOMS: atom_id res chain seq x y z
N MET A 1 32.60 37.02 35.48
CA MET A 1 31.85 35.77 35.79
C MET A 1 30.35 35.82 35.49
N LYS A 2 29.79 36.97 35.20
CA LYS A 2 28.33 37.06 34.88
C LYS A 2 27.96 36.78 33.44
N TYR A 3 28.89 36.60 32.51
CA TYR A 3 28.64 36.38 31.09
C TYR A 3 28.73 34.91 30.65
N SER A 4 29.18 34.03 31.55
CA SER A 4 29.37 32.60 31.23
C SER A 4 28.05 31.77 31.25
N LEU A 5 27.03 32.28 31.93
CA LEU A 5 25.74 31.58 32.07
C LEU A 5 24.77 31.85 30.89
N VAL A 6 24.97 32.92 30.14
CA VAL A 6 24.08 33.29 29.01
C VAL A 6 24.49 32.52 27.75
N ALA A 7 25.76 32.19 27.61
CA ALA A 7 26.24 31.44 26.41
C ALA A 7 25.80 29.97 26.38
N THR A 8 25.54 29.36 27.53
CA THR A 8 25.11 27.95 27.63
C THR A 8 23.62 27.75 27.33
N ILE A 9 22.80 28.75 27.52
CA ILE A 9 21.35 28.65 27.26
C ILE A 9 21.02 28.75 25.76
N VAL A 10 21.81 29.52 25.01
CA VAL A 10 21.60 29.68 23.56
C VAL A 10 22.00 28.42 22.77
N ALA A 11 22.97 27.66 23.24
CA ALA A 11 23.39 26.41 22.59
C ALA A 11 22.39 25.27 22.75
N ALA A 12 21.59 25.24 23.81
CA ALA A 12 20.58 24.22 24.03
C ALA A 12 19.29 24.40 23.18
N ALA A 13 19.01 25.63 22.77
CA ALA A 13 17.82 25.92 21.95
C ALA A 13 17.95 25.51 20.46
N LEU A 14 19.18 25.39 19.96
CA LEU A 14 19.44 25.04 18.56
C LEU A 14 19.35 23.53 18.26
N LEU A 15 19.40 22.69 19.30
CA LEU A 15 19.29 21.22 19.13
C LEU A 15 17.85 20.71 19.07
N ALA A 16 16.87 21.51 19.48
CA ALA A 16 15.46 21.11 19.45
C ALA A 16 14.81 21.20 18.06
N GLY A 17 15.43 21.91 17.12
CA GLY A 17 14.87 22.13 15.77
C GLY A 17 15.04 20.97 14.79
N CYS A 18 15.97 20.05 15.02
CA CYS A 18 16.27 18.97 14.07
C CYS A 18 15.43 17.71 14.25
N ALA A 19 14.75 17.54 15.39
CA ALA A 19 13.95 16.35 15.66
C ALA A 19 12.58 16.37 14.92
N SER A 20 12.09 17.54 14.52
CA SER A 20 10.78 17.69 13.88
C SER A 20 10.80 17.34 12.40
N THR A 21 11.92 17.48 11.72
CA THR A 21 12.04 17.22 10.27
C THR A 21 12.15 15.74 9.92
N LEU A 22 12.67 14.91 10.82
CA LEU A 22 12.79 13.46 10.58
C LEU A 22 11.44 12.72 10.61
N LYS A 23 10.42 13.26 11.28
CA LYS A 23 9.07 12.66 11.29
C LYS A 23 8.29 12.83 9.99
N LEU A 24 8.64 13.82 9.17
CA LEU A 24 7.98 14.07 7.88
C LEU A 24 8.33 13.05 6.80
N PHE A 25 9.52 12.44 6.88
CA PHE A 25 9.96 11.45 5.89
C PHE A 25 9.43 10.03 6.15
N ASN A 26 8.92 9.76 7.34
CA ASN A 26 8.37 8.47 7.75
C ASN A 26 6.85 8.51 7.95
N ALA A 27 6.12 9.26 7.11
CA ALA A 27 4.67 9.19 7.12
C ALA A 27 4.24 7.73 6.90
N PRO A 28 3.42 7.13 7.77
CA PRO A 28 3.00 5.75 7.65
C PRO A 28 2.29 5.56 6.32
N LYS A 29 2.82 4.66 5.49
CA LYS A 29 2.21 4.24 4.25
C LYS A 29 1.14 3.20 4.59
N LEU A 30 -0.06 3.35 4.03
CA LEU A 30 -1.13 2.36 4.21
C LEU A 30 -0.68 1.00 3.68
N ASP A 31 -0.80 -0.03 4.50
CA ASP A 31 -0.59 -1.41 4.07
C ASP A 31 -1.93 -2.04 3.70
N TYR A 32 -2.07 -2.44 2.45
CA TYR A 32 -3.29 -3.06 1.94
C TYR A 32 -3.70 -4.33 2.69
N ARG A 33 -2.73 -5.05 3.28
CA ARG A 33 -2.97 -6.28 4.04
C ARG A 33 -3.80 -6.05 5.29
N GLU A 34 -3.72 -4.85 5.89
CA GLU A 34 -4.51 -4.48 7.07
C GLU A 34 -6.01 -4.33 6.76
N TYR A 35 -6.34 -4.14 5.50
CA TYR A 35 -7.73 -3.97 5.03
C TYR A 35 -8.27 -5.23 4.35
N ALA A 36 -7.48 -6.29 4.28
CA ALA A 36 -7.89 -7.57 3.70
C ALA A 36 -8.92 -8.27 4.59
N GLN A 37 -10.03 -8.63 3.98
CA GLN A 37 -11.11 -9.37 4.62
C GLN A 37 -10.91 -10.89 4.46
N GLU A 38 -11.88 -11.70 4.91
CA GLU A 38 -11.85 -13.15 4.76
C GLU A 38 -11.70 -13.57 3.30
N PRO A 39 -10.97 -14.67 3.03
CA PRO A 39 -10.78 -15.17 1.67
C PRO A 39 -12.10 -15.53 1.00
N VAL A 40 -12.19 -15.25 -0.28
CA VAL A 40 -13.30 -15.64 -1.15
C VAL A 40 -12.84 -16.60 -2.24
N LYS A 41 -13.75 -17.35 -2.82
CA LYS A 41 -13.44 -18.31 -3.91
C LYS A 41 -13.16 -17.61 -5.24
N SER A 42 -13.89 -16.53 -5.50
CA SER A 42 -13.80 -15.78 -6.75
C SER A 42 -14.38 -14.38 -6.58
N PHE A 43 -14.10 -13.53 -7.57
CA PHE A 43 -14.77 -12.23 -7.70
C PHE A 43 -15.07 -11.93 -9.16
N TYR A 44 -16.01 -11.02 -9.36
CA TYR A 44 -16.41 -10.57 -10.68
C TYR A 44 -15.60 -9.34 -11.08
N MET A 45 -14.89 -9.40 -12.19
CA MET A 45 -14.05 -8.34 -12.71
C MET A 45 -14.55 -7.85 -14.07
N ASN A 46 -15.43 -6.85 -14.06
CA ASN A 46 -15.89 -6.20 -15.28
C ASN A 46 -14.79 -5.39 -15.97
N ASN A 47 -14.04 -4.66 -15.16
CA ASN A 47 -12.95 -3.80 -15.59
C ASN A 47 -11.71 -4.07 -14.77
N PHE A 48 -10.57 -3.97 -15.39
CA PHE A 48 -9.28 -3.93 -14.71
C PHE A 48 -8.84 -2.46 -14.65
N ASP A 49 -9.15 -1.80 -13.53
CA ASP A 49 -8.93 -0.35 -13.39
C ASP A 49 -7.54 0.00 -12.87
N GLY A 50 -6.81 -0.98 -12.37
CA GLY A 50 -5.45 -0.77 -11.91
C GLY A 50 -4.98 -1.86 -10.94
N TRP A 51 -3.74 -1.74 -10.54
CA TRP A 51 -3.10 -2.65 -9.62
C TRP A 51 -2.00 -1.95 -8.82
N SER A 52 -1.58 -2.57 -7.71
CA SER A 52 -0.44 -2.13 -6.91
C SER A 52 0.31 -3.33 -6.36
N PRO A 53 1.64 -3.38 -6.46
CA PRO A 53 2.41 -4.42 -5.81
C PRO A 53 2.37 -4.22 -4.29
N VAL A 54 2.27 -5.31 -3.56
CA VAL A 54 2.29 -5.33 -2.09
C VAL A 54 3.56 -6.01 -1.58
N SER A 55 3.88 -7.16 -2.15
CA SER A 55 5.09 -7.90 -1.86
C SER A 55 5.54 -8.70 -3.09
N LYS A 56 6.55 -9.56 -2.93
CA LYS A 56 7.04 -10.45 -3.99
C LYS A 56 5.97 -11.42 -4.53
N ASP A 57 4.96 -11.72 -3.73
CA ASP A 57 3.91 -12.72 -4.02
C ASP A 57 2.49 -12.18 -3.83
N GLN A 58 2.35 -10.88 -3.58
CA GLN A 58 1.05 -10.24 -3.35
C GLN A 58 0.89 -8.96 -4.16
N LEU A 59 -0.29 -8.77 -4.70
CA LEU A 59 -0.70 -7.54 -5.38
C LEU A 59 -2.16 -7.23 -5.06
N VAL A 60 -2.51 -5.96 -5.12
CA VAL A 60 -3.90 -5.51 -5.12
C VAL A 60 -4.33 -5.22 -6.54
N VAL A 61 -5.50 -5.68 -6.91
CA VAL A 61 -6.16 -5.36 -8.18
C VAL A 61 -7.46 -4.60 -7.92
N TRP A 62 -7.73 -3.63 -8.77
CA TRP A 62 -8.92 -2.79 -8.69
C TRP A 62 -9.88 -3.17 -9.83
N SER A 63 -11.11 -3.53 -9.45
CA SER A 63 -12.20 -3.89 -10.36
C SER A 63 -13.35 -2.88 -10.26
N GLY A 64 -13.00 -1.60 -10.21
CA GLY A 64 -13.91 -0.49 -10.00
C GLY A 64 -13.43 0.46 -8.91
N ILE A 65 -14.12 1.60 -8.77
CA ILE A 65 -13.71 2.68 -7.87
C ILE A 65 -13.61 2.25 -6.40
N ASN A 66 -14.50 1.34 -5.98
CA ASN A 66 -14.64 0.90 -4.60
C ASN A 66 -14.45 -0.62 -4.43
N LYS A 67 -13.93 -1.29 -5.44
CA LYS A 67 -13.74 -2.74 -5.42
C LYS A 67 -12.28 -3.07 -5.65
N ALA A 68 -11.64 -3.56 -4.61
CA ALA A 68 -10.25 -4.00 -4.65
C ALA A 68 -10.10 -5.37 -4.00
N TYR A 69 -9.16 -6.14 -4.50
CA TYR A 69 -8.87 -7.49 -4.03
C TYR A 69 -7.38 -7.68 -3.87
N LEU A 70 -6.99 -8.24 -2.73
CA LEU A 70 -5.64 -8.69 -2.50
C LEU A 70 -5.49 -10.10 -3.06
N LEU A 71 -4.64 -10.26 -4.06
CA LEU A 71 -4.30 -11.54 -4.66
C LEU A 71 -2.96 -12.01 -4.11
N THR A 72 -2.91 -13.25 -3.63
CA THR A 72 -1.66 -13.95 -3.34
C THR A 72 -1.39 -14.95 -4.45
N VAL A 73 -0.19 -14.93 -4.99
CA VAL A 73 0.22 -15.81 -6.08
C VAL A 73 1.22 -16.84 -5.61
N THR A 74 1.24 -17.98 -6.29
CA THR A 74 2.21 -19.06 -6.09
C THR A 74 3.02 -19.32 -7.35
N GLY A 75 4.13 -20.01 -7.20
CA GLY A 75 5.06 -20.29 -8.26
C GLY A 75 6.14 -19.24 -8.37
N TYR A 76 6.91 -19.33 -9.45
CA TYR A 76 8.01 -18.42 -9.73
C TYR A 76 7.47 -17.14 -10.38
N CYS A 77 7.44 -16.05 -9.63
CA CYS A 77 6.96 -14.75 -10.07
C CYS A 77 7.92 -13.63 -9.60
N PRO A 78 9.19 -13.67 -10.01
CA PRO A 78 10.23 -12.83 -9.43
C PRO A 78 10.03 -11.35 -9.69
N ASP A 79 9.42 -11.01 -10.81
CA ASP A 79 9.30 -9.62 -11.27
C ASP A 79 8.03 -8.92 -10.81
N LEU A 80 7.14 -9.61 -10.07
CA LEU A 80 5.86 -9.04 -9.64
C LEU A 80 6.04 -7.74 -8.85
N GLN A 81 7.00 -7.71 -7.96
CA GLN A 81 7.25 -6.55 -7.10
C GLN A 81 7.73 -5.31 -7.89
N TYR A 82 8.39 -5.52 -9.02
CA TYR A 82 8.99 -4.48 -9.85
C TYR A 82 8.31 -4.32 -11.21
N ALA A 83 7.19 -5.00 -11.42
CA ALA A 83 6.48 -4.98 -12.68
C ALA A 83 5.99 -3.59 -13.05
N ASN A 84 6.11 -3.25 -14.33
CA ASN A 84 5.53 -2.02 -14.88
C ASN A 84 4.09 -2.25 -15.35
N ALA A 85 3.74 -3.47 -15.67
CA ALA A 85 2.41 -3.87 -16.11
C ALA A 85 2.09 -5.29 -15.63
N VAL A 86 0.85 -5.51 -15.28
CA VAL A 86 0.31 -6.80 -14.83
C VAL A 86 -1.00 -7.06 -15.56
N GLY A 87 -1.20 -8.29 -15.99
CA GLY A 87 -2.50 -8.79 -16.47
C GLY A 87 -3.09 -9.79 -15.48
N VAL A 88 -4.39 -9.91 -15.48
CA VAL A 88 -5.11 -10.95 -14.73
C VAL A 88 -6.03 -11.67 -15.70
N THR A 89 -5.92 -13.00 -15.78
CA THR A 89 -6.84 -13.79 -16.61
C THR A 89 -8.19 -13.92 -15.91
N SER A 90 -9.23 -14.07 -16.69
CA SER A 90 -10.59 -14.28 -16.19
C SER A 90 -11.38 -15.14 -17.15
N THR A 91 -12.27 -15.95 -16.63
CA THR A 91 -13.22 -16.73 -17.41
C THR A 91 -14.62 -16.18 -17.16
N ALA A 92 -15.31 -15.74 -18.21
CA ALA A 92 -16.61 -15.09 -18.13
C ALA A 92 -16.64 -13.92 -17.10
N ASN A 93 -15.62 -13.07 -17.13
CA ASN A 93 -15.39 -11.98 -16.18
C ASN A 93 -15.25 -12.40 -14.71
N THR A 94 -15.04 -13.68 -14.45
CA THR A 94 -14.80 -14.21 -13.10
C THR A 94 -13.33 -14.55 -12.92
N VAL A 95 -12.74 -14.09 -11.84
CA VAL A 95 -11.39 -14.42 -11.40
C VAL A 95 -11.48 -15.35 -10.20
N ASP A 96 -10.85 -16.51 -10.31
CA ASP A 96 -10.76 -17.53 -9.26
C ASP A 96 -9.33 -18.06 -9.13
N LYS A 97 -9.13 -19.11 -8.34
CA LYS A 97 -7.81 -19.73 -8.13
C LYS A 97 -7.24 -20.45 -9.36
N PHE A 98 -8.03 -20.70 -10.40
CA PHE A 98 -7.57 -21.29 -11.65
C PHE A 98 -7.05 -20.23 -12.62
N GLU A 99 -7.34 -18.97 -12.34
CA GLU A 99 -6.84 -17.85 -13.10
C GLU A 99 -5.40 -17.49 -12.72
N LYS A 100 -4.76 -16.65 -13.52
CA LYS A 100 -3.34 -16.32 -13.41
C LYS A 100 -3.13 -14.83 -13.43
N VAL A 101 -2.09 -14.42 -12.70
CA VAL A 101 -1.49 -13.10 -12.86
C VAL A 101 -0.36 -13.21 -13.88
N ILE A 102 -0.35 -12.36 -14.88
CA ILE A 102 0.64 -12.31 -15.95
C ILE A 102 1.58 -11.15 -15.69
N VAL A 103 2.86 -11.44 -15.56
CA VAL A 103 3.93 -10.47 -15.35
C VAL A 103 5.00 -10.70 -16.42
N GLY A 104 5.01 -9.87 -17.47
CA GLY A 104 5.89 -10.10 -18.60
C GLY A 104 5.61 -11.44 -19.29
N HIS A 105 6.56 -12.36 -19.24
CA HIS A 105 6.42 -13.73 -19.77
C HIS A 105 5.97 -14.74 -18.70
N ASP A 106 5.95 -14.35 -17.43
CA ASP A 106 5.62 -15.24 -16.33
C ASP A 106 4.12 -15.31 -16.10
N ARG A 107 3.65 -16.49 -15.71
CA ARG A 107 2.27 -16.76 -15.35
C ARG A 107 2.21 -17.33 -13.95
N CYS A 108 1.73 -16.52 -13.02
CA CYS A 108 1.68 -16.84 -11.61
C CYS A 108 0.28 -17.29 -11.23
N PHE A 109 0.15 -18.45 -10.58
CA PHE A 109 -1.15 -18.95 -10.17
C PHE A 109 -1.68 -18.18 -8.96
N ILE A 110 -2.97 -17.88 -8.95
CA ILE A 110 -3.63 -17.27 -7.81
C ILE A 110 -3.88 -18.36 -6.76
N SER A 111 -3.38 -18.16 -5.55
CA SER A 111 -3.58 -19.08 -4.43
C SER A 111 -4.63 -18.60 -3.44
N GLU A 112 -4.78 -17.28 -3.27
CA GLU A 112 -5.74 -16.70 -2.35
C GLU A 112 -6.27 -15.39 -2.90
N ILE A 113 -7.54 -15.13 -2.63
CA ILE A 113 -8.25 -13.90 -3.01
C ILE A 113 -8.91 -13.35 -1.75
N ARG A 114 -8.58 -12.10 -1.37
CA ARG A 114 -9.21 -11.41 -0.24
C ARG A 114 -9.77 -10.07 -0.68
N PRO A 115 -11.05 -9.80 -0.46
CA PRO A 115 -11.59 -8.46 -0.67
C PRO A 115 -10.88 -7.45 0.23
N ILE A 116 -10.72 -6.23 -0.25
CA ILE A 116 -10.18 -5.10 0.52
C ILE A 116 -11.34 -4.24 1.03
N ASP A 117 -11.33 -3.90 2.30
CA ASP A 117 -12.23 -2.89 2.86
C ASP A 117 -11.78 -1.49 2.39
N THR A 118 -12.24 -1.12 1.21
CA THR A 118 -11.85 0.14 0.56
C THR A 118 -12.44 1.36 1.25
N GLN A 119 -13.57 1.22 1.93
CA GLN A 119 -14.16 2.31 2.68
C GLN A 119 -13.31 2.67 3.89
N ARG A 120 -13.01 1.71 4.73
CA ARG A 120 -12.11 1.89 5.88
C ARG A 120 -10.75 2.42 5.45
N MET A 121 -10.19 1.88 4.36
CA MET A 121 -8.92 2.36 3.82
C MET A 121 -8.97 3.84 3.39
N LYS A 122 -10.08 4.29 2.80
CA LYS A 122 -10.27 5.70 2.42
C LYS A 122 -10.39 6.61 3.64
N GLU A 123 -11.10 6.18 4.67
CA GLU A 123 -11.24 6.91 5.93
C GLU A 123 -9.88 7.09 6.61
N ASP A 124 -9.10 6.03 6.73
CA ASP A 124 -7.75 6.08 7.32
C ASP A 124 -6.81 6.96 6.49
N ARG A 125 -6.89 6.89 5.17
CA ARG A 125 -6.11 7.77 4.28
C ARG A 125 -6.46 9.24 4.48
N LYS A 126 -7.73 9.55 4.66
CA LYS A 126 -8.19 10.92 4.94
C LYS A 126 -7.61 11.43 6.26
N LEU A 127 -7.70 10.62 7.32
CA LEU A 127 -7.13 10.96 8.63
C LEU A 127 -5.62 11.20 8.56
N LEU A 128 -4.88 10.35 7.86
CA LEU A 128 -3.44 10.52 7.67
C LEU A 128 -3.10 11.81 6.91
N ASN A 129 -3.88 12.16 5.90
CA ASN A 129 -3.69 13.39 5.15
C ASN A 129 -3.99 14.64 6.00
N GLU A 130 -5.01 14.59 6.85
CA GLU A 130 -5.32 15.65 7.79
C GLU A 130 -4.21 15.84 8.83
N GLN A 131 -3.70 14.75 9.39
CA GLN A 131 -2.56 14.79 10.32
C GLN A 131 -1.31 15.37 9.67
N ARG A 132 -1.05 15.02 8.42
CA ARG A 132 0.08 15.58 7.65
C ARG A 132 -0.05 17.07 7.47
N LYS A 133 -1.22 17.56 7.08
CA LYS A 133 -1.50 19.02 6.94
C LYS A 133 -1.31 19.77 8.23
N GLN A 134 -1.73 19.20 9.36
CA GLN A 134 -1.55 19.80 10.68
C GLN A 134 -0.06 19.85 11.08
N ALA A 135 0.74 18.89 10.69
CA ALA A 135 2.18 18.87 10.97
C ALA A 135 2.98 19.85 10.11
N GLU A 136 2.44 20.25 8.94
CA GLU A 136 3.07 21.21 8.02
C GLU A 136 2.69 22.67 8.36
N SER A 137 1.68 22.89 9.15
CA SER A 137 1.26 24.22 9.61
C SER A 137 1.87 24.55 10.98
#